data_31479a180547b4b6b10c75cf3ee8f970
#
_entry.id   31479a180547b4b6b10c75cf3ee8f970
#
_cell.length_a   1.000
_cell.length_b   1.000
_cell.length_c   1.000
_cell.angle_alpha   90.00
_cell.angle_beta   90.00
_cell.angle_gamma   90.00
#
_symmetry.space_group_name_H-M   'P 1'
#
loop_
_entity.id
_entity.type
_entity.pdbx_description
1 polymer ?
#
loop_
_entity_poly.entity_id
_entity_poly.type
_entity_poly.pdbx_seq_one_letter_code
_entity_poly.pdbx_strand_id
1 'polypeptide(L)'
;MPATRTEPARNVPVPKLPENANEKSVEAFYAHIGYYAACMQYLFVTGDDGPFRKGAYKEDEVQIIYQDPTWSQVLPKVKNGEMWLGNPTATIETLTAQPEINGDRYKWSIQLSINIGEFTATPEGADDIPPGEGYAKAPGTFTGTYSDNKWSITTAQTGNTETVSPKAKSNG
;
A
#
# COMPACT_ATOMS: atom_id res chain seq x y z
N MET A 1 18.07 0.96 -5.83
CA MET A 1 18.84 1.25 -4.62
C MET A 1 17.89 1.79 -3.54
N PRO A 2 17.94 1.24 -2.35
CA PRO A 2 17.07 1.72 -1.27
C PRO A 2 17.43 3.15 -0.86
N ALA A 3 16.48 3.81 -0.21
CA ALA A 3 16.70 5.14 0.32
C ALA A 3 17.76 5.11 1.44
N THR A 4 18.53 6.17 1.52
CA THR A 4 19.46 6.43 2.62
C THR A 4 19.06 7.72 3.32
N ARG A 5 19.71 8.03 4.42
CA ARG A 5 19.44 9.25 5.17
C ARG A 5 19.79 10.53 4.40
N THR A 6 20.54 10.41 3.33
CA THR A 6 21.00 11.54 2.53
C THR A 6 20.48 11.53 1.10
N GLU A 7 19.92 10.42 0.64
CA GLU A 7 19.41 10.30 -0.73
C GLU A 7 18.13 9.46 -0.79
N PRO A 8 17.15 9.86 -1.62
CA PRO A 8 15.97 9.05 -1.85
C PRO A 8 16.30 7.75 -2.61
N ALA A 9 15.36 6.80 -2.57
CA ALA A 9 15.48 5.57 -3.33
C ALA A 9 15.58 5.86 -4.83
N ARG A 10 16.35 5.04 -5.54
CA ARG A 10 16.52 5.13 -6.99
C ARG A 10 16.25 3.81 -7.68
N ASN A 11 15.83 3.88 -8.94
CA ASN A 11 15.60 2.70 -9.76
C ASN A 11 14.68 1.68 -9.07
N VAL A 12 13.61 2.18 -8.44
CA VAL A 12 12.65 1.36 -7.72
C VAL A 12 11.88 0.52 -8.73
N PRO A 13 11.86 -0.81 -8.54
CA PRO A 13 11.11 -1.67 -9.48
C PRO A 13 9.63 -1.32 -9.49
N VAL A 14 9.07 -1.17 -10.68
CA VAL A 14 7.63 -0.91 -10.87
C VAL A 14 6.88 -2.22 -10.66
N PRO A 15 5.82 -2.24 -9.84
CA PRO A 15 5.01 -3.45 -9.66
C PRO A 15 4.43 -3.94 -10.99
N LYS A 16 4.39 -5.27 -11.15
CA LYS A 16 3.85 -5.92 -12.35
C LYS A 16 2.89 -7.02 -11.95
N LEU A 17 1.78 -7.11 -12.67
CA LEU A 17 0.87 -8.25 -12.55
C LEU A 17 1.46 -9.46 -13.30
N PRO A 18 1.29 -10.69 -12.77
CA PRO A 18 1.69 -11.89 -13.50
C PRO A 18 0.80 -12.11 -14.73
N GLU A 19 1.27 -12.94 -15.65
CA GLU A 19 0.57 -13.24 -16.91
C GLU A 19 -0.82 -13.85 -16.70
N ASN A 20 -1.00 -14.60 -15.60
CA ASN A 20 -2.28 -15.26 -15.28
C ASN A 20 -3.29 -14.36 -14.58
N ALA A 21 -3.01 -13.06 -14.42
CA ALA A 21 -3.85 -12.16 -13.65
C ALA A 21 -5.28 -12.00 -14.18
N ASN A 22 -5.51 -12.26 -15.47
CA ASN A 22 -6.83 -12.17 -16.08
C ASN A 22 -7.59 -13.51 -16.11
N GLU A 23 -7.08 -14.53 -15.47
CA GLU A 23 -7.78 -15.80 -15.35
C GLU A 23 -8.82 -15.75 -14.23
N LYS A 24 -9.89 -16.51 -14.38
CA LYS A 24 -10.87 -16.71 -13.33
C LYS A 24 -10.38 -17.80 -12.38
N SER A 25 -9.52 -17.45 -11.44
CA SER A 25 -8.92 -18.40 -10.49
C SER A 25 -8.62 -17.73 -9.16
N VAL A 26 -8.45 -18.52 -8.12
CA VAL A 26 -8.02 -18.05 -6.81
C VAL A 26 -6.63 -17.43 -6.91
N GLU A 27 -5.74 -18.05 -7.66
CA GLU A 27 -4.36 -17.57 -7.87
C GLU A 27 -4.35 -16.17 -8.51
N ALA A 28 -5.21 -15.95 -9.50
CA ALA A 28 -5.32 -14.64 -10.15
C ALA A 28 -5.87 -13.58 -9.20
N PHE A 29 -6.90 -13.92 -8.44
CA PHE A 29 -7.45 -12.99 -7.43
C PHE A 29 -6.40 -12.66 -6.37
N TYR A 30 -5.66 -13.66 -5.88
CA TYR A 30 -4.57 -13.46 -4.94
C TYR A 30 -3.47 -12.57 -5.52
N ALA A 31 -3.16 -12.74 -6.81
CA ALA A 31 -2.17 -11.91 -7.50
C ALA A 31 -2.57 -10.43 -7.51
N HIS A 32 -3.84 -10.12 -7.68
CA HIS A 32 -4.33 -8.74 -7.61
C HIS A 32 -4.23 -8.18 -6.18
N ILE A 33 -4.48 -8.98 -5.15
CA ILE A 33 -4.30 -8.57 -3.76
C ILE A 33 -2.83 -8.23 -3.51
N GLY A 34 -1.91 -9.07 -3.96
CA GLY A 34 -0.47 -8.83 -3.85
C GLY A 34 -0.03 -7.58 -4.61
N TYR A 35 -0.60 -7.37 -5.79
CA TYR A 35 -0.33 -6.17 -6.60
C TYR A 35 -0.78 -4.89 -5.87
N TYR A 36 -1.92 -4.93 -5.19
CA TYR A 36 -2.39 -3.81 -4.37
C TYR A 36 -1.33 -3.42 -3.32
N ALA A 37 -0.85 -4.39 -2.56
CA ALA A 37 0.18 -4.15 -1.55
C ALA A 37 1.48 -3.60 -2.17
N ALA A 38 1.92 -4.17 -3.27
CA ALA A 38 3.12 -3.73 -3.97
C ALA A 38 2.99 -2.30 -4.50
N CYS A 39 1.82 -1.95 -5.06
CA CYS A 39 1.56 -0.59 -5.54
C CYS A 39 1.50 0.41 -4.39
N MET A 40 0.95 0.03 -3.25
CA MET A 40 0.92 0.89 -2.08
C MET A 40 2.33 1.16 -1.56
N GLN A 41 3.17 0.13 -1.45
CA GLN A 41 4.57 0.29 -1.07
C GLN A 41 5.33 1.16 -2.07
N TYR A 42 5.13 0.94 -3.36
CA TYR A 42 5.74 1.74 -4.42
C TYR A 42 5.33 3.22 -4.29
N LEU A 43 4.06 3.47 -3.98
CA LEU A 43 3.56 4.82 -3.76
C LEU A 43 4.27 5.50 -2.59
N PHE A 44 4.48 4.80 -1.48
CA PHE A 44 5.17 5.36 -0.31
C PHE A 44 6.66 5.61 -0.57
N VAL A 45 7.28 4.82 -1.44
CA VAL A 45 8.70 4.99 -1.79
C VAL A 45 8.89 6.10 -2.81
N THR A 46 8.00 6.23 -3.80
CA THR A 46 8.21 7.10 -4.96
C THR A 46 7.24 8.27 -5.07
N GLY A 47 6.10 8.20 -4.39
CA GLY A 47 5.01 9.15 -4.58
C GLY A 47 4.21 8.94 -5.88
N ASP A 48 4.52 7.88 -6.63
CA ASP A 48 3.88 7.58 -7.92
C ASP A 48 2.74 6.58 -7.74
N ASP A 49 1.52 7.00 -8.03
CA ASP A 49 0.31 6.16 -7.97
C ASP A 49 -0.05 5.53 -9.32
N GLY A 50 0.77 5.73 -10.35
CA GLY A 50 0.51 5.22 -11.70
C GLY A 50 0.24 3.72 -11.74
N PRO A 51 1.11 2.87 -11.17
CA PRO A 51 0.85 1.43 -11.13
C PRO A 51 -0.44 1.07 -10.41
N PHE A 52 -0.77 1.77 -9.32
CA PHE A 52 -2.01 1.56 -8.57
C PHE A 52 -3.23 1.81 -9.45
N ARG A 53 -3.24 2.92 -10.20
CA ARG A 53 -4.33 3.30 -11.09
C ARG A 53 -4.51 2.35 -12.28
N LYS A 54 -3.46 1.63 -12.66
CA LYS A 54 -3.51 0.62 -13.73
C LYS A 54 -4.02 -0.74 -13.26
N GLY A 55 -4.22 -0.93 -11.96
CA GLY A 55 -4.72 -2.17 -11.40
C GLY A 55 -6.21 -2.37 -11.63
N ALA A 56 -6.71 -3.51 -11.16
CA ALA A 56 -8.11 -3.90 -11.28
C ALA A 56 -9.04 -3.17 -10.28
N TYR A 57 -8.55 -2.13 -9.62
CA TYR A 57 -9.26 -1.41 -8.58
C TYR A 57 -10.04 -0.24 -9.17
N LYS A 58 -11.19 0.07 -8.56
CA LYS A 58 -11.94 1.26 -8.90
C LYS A 58 -11.15 2.51 -8.50
N GLU A 59 -11.36 3.61 -9.19
CA GLU A 59 -10.66 4.87 -8.93
C GLU A 59 -10.78 5.33 -7.48
N ASP A 60 -11.93 5.08 -6.85
CA ASP A 60 -12.19 5.42 -5.44
C ASP A 60 -11.15 4.84 -4.49
N GLU A 61 -10.63 3.65 -4.79
CA GLU A 61 -9.65 2.97 -3.95
C GLU A 61 -8.34 3.76 -3.85
N VAL A 62 -7.95 4.42 -4.92
CA VAL A 62 -6.76 5.27 -4.93
C VAL A 62 -7.03 6.56 -4.17
N GLN A 63 -8.22 7.13 -4.33
CA GLN A 63 -8.60 8.38 -3.68
C GLN A 63 -8.65 8.28 -2.16
N ILE A 64 -8.97 7.11 -1.61
CA ILE A 64 -9.02 6.89 -0.17
C ILE A 64 -7.70 7.27 0.50
N ILE A 65 -6.56 6.97 -0.13
CA ILE A 65 -5.24 7.29 0.40
C ILE A 65 -5.07 8.81 0.53
N TYR A 66 -5.53 9.56 -0.48
CA TYR A 66 -5.41 11.02 -0.50
C TYR A 66 -6.42 11.74 0.39
N GLN A 67 -7.42 11.03 0.92
CA GLN A 67 -8.34 11.59 1.90
C GLN A 67 -7.72 11.69 3.29
N ASP A 68 -6.67 10.92 3.55
CA ASP A 68 -5.92 11.03 4.81
C ASP A 68 -5.11 12.32 4.80
N PRO A 69 -5.29 13.23 5.80
CA PRO A 69 -4.60 14.52 5.82
C PRO A 69 -3.08 14.41 5.81
N THR A 70 -2.54 13.37 6.45
CA THR A 70 -1.08 13.13 6.49
C THR A 70 -0.56 12.74 5.13
N TRP A 71 -1.16 11.73 4.50
CA TRP A 71 -0.70 11.23 3.21
C TRP A 71 -0.91 12.23 2.08
N SER A 72 -2.00 13.03 2.12
CA SER A 72 -2.23 14.06 1.13
C SER A 72 -1.15 15.15 1.12
N GLN A 73 -0.47 15.35 2.25
CA GLN A 73 0.65 16.28 2.36
C GLN A 73 2.00 15.63 2.05
N VAL A 74 2.19 14.39 2.50
CA VAL A 74 3.47 13.68 2.39
C VAL A 74 3.74 13.21 0.97
N LEU A 75 2.77 12.58 0.31
CA LEU A 75 3.00 11.96 -1.00
C LEU A 75 3.45 12.92 -2.09
N PRO A 76 2.90 14.15 -2.21
CA PRO A 76 3.42 15.11 -3.19
C PRO A 76 4.88 15.50 -2.92
N LYS A 77 5.28 15.60 -1.66
CA LYS A 77 6.67 15.91 -1.30
C LYS A 77 7.61 14.76 -1.64
N VAL A 78 7.16 13.52 -1.40
CA VAL A 78 7.93 12.34 -1.80
C VAL A 78 8.13 12.30 -3.31
N LYS A 79 7.06 12.56 -4.06
CA LYS A 79 7.11 12.58 -5.52
C LYS A 79 8.10 13.62 -6.06
N ASN A 80 8.17 14.77 -5.43
CA ASN A 80 9.03 15.88 -5.85
C ASN A 80 10.46 15.79 -5.29
N GLY A 81 10.76 14.79 -4.48
CA GLY A 81 12.08 14.65 -3.86
C GLY A 81 12.34 15.61 -2.70
N GLU A 82 11.30 16.30 -2.20
CA GLU A 82 11.43 17.22 -1.07
C GLU A 82 11.58 16.46 0.25
N MET A 83 11.06 15.25 0.32
CA MET A 83 11.25 14.34 1.44
C MET A 83 11.19 12.90 0.96
N TRP A 84 11.66 11.97 1.78
CA TRP A 84 11.51 10.53 1.51
C TRP A 84 11.46 9.75 2.82
N LEU A 85 10.99 8.51 2.70
CA LEU A 85 10.88 7.58 3.81
C LEU A 85 11.95 6.50 3.69
N GLY A 86 12.47 6.06 4.82
CA GLY A 86 13.50 5.02 4.87
C GLY A 86 12.89 3.63 4.89
N ASN A 87 12.80 2.99 3.73
CA ASN A 87 12.33 1.62 3.57
C ASN A 87 10.89 1.38 4.08
N PRO A 88 9.90 2.17 3.60
CA PRO A 88 8.51 1.92 3.96
C PRO A 88 8.05 0.57 3.39
N THR A 89 7.14 -0.08 4.08
CA THR A 89 6.56 -1.35 3.65
C THR A 89 5.04 -1.32 3.70
N ALA A 90 4.41 -2.04 2.77
CA ALA A 90 2.99 -2.32 2.80
C ALA A 90 2.81 -3.79 2.45
N THR A 91 2.16 -4.52 3.34
CA THR A 91 1.93 -5.96 3.16
C THR A 91 0.48 -6.29 3.43
N ILE A 92 -0.01 -7.33 2.79
CA ILE A 92 -1.36 -7.85 3.02
C ILE A 92 -1.25 -9.33 3.34
N GLU A 93 -1.90 -9.72 4.44
CA GLU A 93 -2.03 -11.10 4.86
C GLU A 93 -3.48 -11.53 4.67
N THR A 94 -3.71 -12.67 4.02
CA THR A 94 -5.03 -13.26 3.95
C THR A 94 -5.34 -13.95 5.27
N LEU A 95 -6.53 -13.72 5.81
CA LEU A 95 -6.91 -14.24 7.14
C LEU A 95 -7.51 -15.65 7.07
N THR A 96 -7.83 -16.11 5.87
CA THR A 96 -8.29 -17.48 5.62
C THR A 96 -7.46 -18.10 4.51
N ALA A 97 -7.42 -19.44 4.49
CA ALA A 97 -6.65 -20.16 3.47
C ALA A 97 -7.22 -19.99 2.06
N GLN A 98 -8.54 -19.80 1.97
CA GLN A 98 -9.25 -19.65 0.71
C GLN A 98 -10.27 -18.53 0.79
N PRO A 99 -10.58 -17.85 -0.33
CA PRO A 99 -11.65 -16.85 -0.34
C PRO A 99 -13.02 -17.52 -0.33
N GLU A 100 -14.05 -16.77 0.02
CA GLU A 100 -15.41 -17.14 -0.24
C GLU A 100 -15.69 -16.93 -1.73
N ILE A 101 -16.30 -17.93 -2.39
CA ILE A 101 -16.62 -17.88 -3.81
C ILE A 101 -18.13 -18.04 -3.98
N ASN A 102 -18.73 -17.05 -4.66
CA ASN A 102 -20.13 -17.08 -5.02
C ASN A 102 -20.26 -16.72 -6.51
N GLY A 103 -20.21 -17.73 -7.37
CA GLY A 103 -20.21 -17.53 -8.81
C GLY A 103 -18.97 -16.76 -9.28
N ASP A 104 -19.20 -15.60 -9.87
CA ASP A 104 -18.12 -14.73 -10.37
C ASP A 104 -17.58 -13.78 -9.32
N ARG A 105 -18.06 -13.90 -8.09
CA ARG A 105 -17.68 -12.99 -7.01
C ARG A 105 -16.85 -13.72 -5.97
N TYR A 106 -15.64 -13.21 -5.74
CA TYR A 106 -14.68 -13.73 -4.76
C TYR A 106 -14.50 -12.69 -3.65
N LYS A 107 -14.44 -13.18 -2.41
CA LYS A 107 -14.33 -12.31 -1.24
C LYS A 107 -13.30 -12.88 -0.27
N TRP A 108 -12.30 -12.08 0.07
CA TRP A 108 -11.23 -12.53 0.94
C TRP A 108 -11.01 -11.53 2.08
N SER A 109 -11.08 -12.04 3.31
CA SER A 109 -10.74 -11.25 4.49
C SER A 109 -9.22 -11.17 4.62
N ILE A 110 -8.72 -9.96 4.84
CA ILE A 110 -7.29 -9.67 4.89
C ILE A 110 -6.94 -8.76 6.06
N GLN A 111 -5.66 -8.69 6.36
CA GLN A 111 -5.09 -7.63 7.19
C GLN A 111 -4.05 -6.88 6.39
N LEU A 112 -4.24 -5.57 6.27
CA LEU A 112 -3.26 -4.66 5.69
C LEU A 112 -2.35 -4.16 6.80
N SER A 113 -1.03 -4.21 6.54
CA SER A 113 -0.03 -3.66 7.45
C SER A 113 0.84 -2.66 6.70
N ILE A 114 0.94 -1.45 7.23
CA ILE A 114 1.77 -0.39 6.68
C ILE A 114 2.78 0.02 7.72
N ASN A 115 4.04 0.16 7.31
CA ASN A 115 5.09 0.74 8.13
C ASN A 115 5.75 1.85 7.32
N ILE A 116 5.81 3.06 7.89
CA ILE A 116 6.38 4.22 7.18
C ILE A 116 7.91 4.16 7.10
N GLY A 117 8.54 3.21 7.80
CA GLY A 117 9.95 2.94 7.64
C GLY A 117 10.78 3.25 8.88
N GLU A 118 12.07 3.34 8.65
CA GLU A 118 13.08 3.49 9.71
C GLU A 118 13.38 4.96 10.03
N PHE A 119 13.15 5.85 9.07
CA PHE A 119 13.40 7.28 9.22
C PHE A 119 12.56 8.07 8.21
N THR A 120 12.42 9.36 8.49
CA THR A 120 11.97 10.35 7.50
C THR A 120 13.14 11.27 7.19
N ALA A 121 13.29 11.69 5.95
CA ALA A 121 14.43 12.50 5.52
C ALA A 121 14.01 13.63 4.58
N THR A 122 14.78 14.70 4.63
CA THR A 122 14.76 15.81 3.69
C THR A 122 16.20 16.09 3.25
N PRO A 123 16.44 16.95 2.25
CA PRO A 123 17.82 17.32 1.90
C PRO A 123 18.63 17.91 3.07
N GLU A 124 17.97 18.45 4.09
CA GLU A 124 18.64 19.05 5.26
C GLU A 124 18.97 18.03 6.35
N GLY A 125 18.37 16.87 6.36
CA GLY A 125 18.66 15.87 7.39
C GLY A 125 17.60 14.78 7.51
N ALA A 126 17.84 13.85 8.41
CA ALA A 126 16.96 12.70 8.65
C ALA A 126 16.64 12.57 10.14
N ASP A 127 15.41 12.12 10.40
CA ASP A 127 14.90 11.85 11.74
C ASP A 127 14.52 10.38 11.87
N ASP A 128 15.06 9.70 12.87
CA ASP A 128 14.74 8.28 13.12
C ASP A 128 13.30 8.09 13.58
N ILE A 129 12.70 7.00 13.09
CA ILE A 129 11.44 6.52 13.62
C ILE A 129 11.77 5.41 14.61
N PRO A 130 11.40 5.55 15.90
CA PRO A 130 11.72 4.52 16.89
C PRO A 130 11.10 3.17 16.53
N PRO A 131 11.80 2.05 16.84
CA PRO A 131 11.23 0.72 16.65
C PRO A 131 9.87 0.55 17.33
N GLY A 132 8.92 -0.05 16.62
CA GLY A 132 7.56 -0.22 17.12
C GLY A 132 6.65 0.97 16.92
N GLU A 133 7.13 2.03 16.26
CA GLU A 133 6.33 3.20 15.90
C GLU A 133 6.19 3.32 14.39
N GLY A 134 5.29 4.18 13.92
CA GLY A 134 5.10 4.47 12.51
C GLY A 134 4.43 3.34 11.74
N TYR A 135 3.54 2.59 12.36
CA TYR A 135 2.82 1.54 11.67
C TYR A 135 1.30 1.71 11.78
N ALA A 136 0.60 1.09 10.84
CA ALA A 136 -0.85 0.95 10.86
C ALA A 136 -1.23 -0.46 10.43
N LYS A 137 -2.19 -1.05 11.13
CA LYS A 137 -2.76 -2.36 10.79
C LYS A 137 -4.26 -2.21 10.72
N ALA A 138 -4.86 -2.71 9.65
CA ALA A 138 -6.30 -2.61 9.45
C ALA A 138 -6.86 -3.91 8.86
N PRO A 139 -7.88 -4.50 9.49
CA PRO A 139 -8.60 -5.59 8.87
C PRO A 139 -9.48 -5.07 7.76
N GLY A 140 -9.64 -5.85 6.72
CA GLY A 140 -10.45 -5.47 5.59
C GLY A 140 -10.91 -6.66 4.78
N THR A 141 -11.60 -6.37 3.70
CA THR A 141 -12.09 -7.39 2.77
C THR A 141 -11.86 -6.90 1.35
N PHE A 142 -11.25 -7.76 0.54
CA PHE A 142 -11.22 -7.58 -0.91
C PHE A 142 -12.39 -8.32 -1.52
N THR A 143 -13.15 -7.64 -2.36
CA THR A 143 -14.23 -8.24 -3.13
C THR A 143 -13.90 -8.07 -4.61
N GLY A 144 -13.70 -9.19 -5.29
CA GLY A 144 -13.44 -9.23 -6.72
C GLY A 144 -14.63 -9.79 -7.46
N THR A 145 -14.99 -9.16 -8.58
CA THR A 145 -15.99 -9.66 -9.51
C THR A 145 -15.30 -9.90 -10.85
N TYR A 146 -15.44 -11.12 -11.36
CA TYR A 146 -14.88 -11.50 -12.66
C TYR A 146 -15.94 -11.31 -13.75
N SER A 147 -15.61 -10.52 -14.75
CA SER A 147 -16.51 -10.21 -15.86
C SER A 147 -15.69 -9.76 -17.07
N ASP A 148 -16.11 -10.15 -18.26
CA ASP A 148 -15.44 -9.77 -19.51
C ASP A 148 -13.93 -10.09 -19.52
N ASN A 149 -13.58 -11.27 -19.01
CA ASN A 149 -12.20 -11.79 -18.95
C ASN A 149 -11.26 -10.93 -18.10
N LYS A 150 -11.79 -10.26 -17.09
CA LYS A 150 -10.98 -9.44 -16.18
C LYS A 150 -11.62 -9.33 -14.81
N TRP A 151 -10.80 -8.93 -13.83
CA TRP A 151 -11.22 -8.66 -12.46
C TRP A 151 -11.56 -7.19 -12.27
N SER A 152 -12.57 -6.94 -11.45
CA SER A 152 -12.88 -5.63 -10.88
C SER A 152 -12.92 -5.78 -9.36
N ILE A 153 -12.12 -5.01 -8.63
CA ILE A 153 -11.89 -5.24 -7.20
C ILE A 153 -12.24 -3.99 -6.41
N THR A 154 -12.93 -4.20 -5.29
CA THR A 154 -13.21 -3.18 -4.28
C THR A 154 -12.69 -3.66 -2.93
N THR A 155 -12.41 -2.72 -2.05
CA THR A 155 -11.97 -3.00 -0.68
C THR A 155 -12.92 -2.35 0.31
N ALA A 156 -13.01 -2.94 1.50
CA ALA A 156 -13.76 -2.36 2.62
C ALA A 156 -13.02 -2.66 3.91
N GLN A 157 -12.94 -1.66 4.80
CA GLN A 157 -12.41 -1.87 6.14
C GLN A 157 -13.48 -2.55 6.99
N THR A 158 -13.10 -3.62 7.69
CA THR A 158 -14.03 -4.44 8.48
C THR A 158 -13.85 -4.29 9.99
N GLY A 159 -12.91 -3.45 10.42
CA GLY A 159 -12.66 -3.20 11.84
C GLY A 159 -11.87 -1.93 12.04
N ASN A 160 -11.51 -1.66 13.29
CA ASN A 160 -10.76 -0.47 13.64
C ASN A 160 -9.29 -0.60 13.20
N THR A 161 -8.74 0.49 12.72
CA THR A 161 -7.31 0.58 12.41
C THR A 161 -6.54 0.71 13.71
N GLU A 162 -5.54 -0.15 13.90
CA GLU A 162 -4.55 0.00 14.95
C GLU A 162 -3.38 0.82 14.38
N THR A 163 -3.08 1.94 15.02
CA THR A 163 -1.98 2.81 14.58
C THR A 163 -1.06 3.16 15.73
N VAL A 164 0.24 3.23 15.43
CA VAL A 164 1.23 3.84 16.32
C VAL A 164 2.01 4.85 15.48
N SER A 165 1.70 6.14 15.69
CA SER A 165 2.41 7.22 15.03
C SER A 165 3.74 7.51 15.72
N PRO A 166 4.76 7.98 14.98
CA PRO A 166 5.97 8.48 15.61
C PRO A 166 5.64 9.59 16.60
N LYS A 167 6.23 9.53 17.80
CA LYS A 167 6.02 10.59 18.79
C LYS A 167 6.68 11.87 18.31
N ALA A 168 5.97 13.00 18.50
CA ALA A 168 6.59 14.29 18.31
C ALA A 168 7.78 14.41 19.27
N LYS A 169 8.91 14.95 18.77
CA LYS A 169 10.05 15.24 19.64
C LYS A 169 9.59 16.15 20.75
N SER A 170 9.77 15.72 22.00
CA SER A 170 9.51 16.60 23.14
C SER A 170 10.53 17.75 23.10
N ASN A 171 10.03 18.97 23.02
CA ASN A 171 10.84 20.17 23.21
C ASN A 171 11.08 20.31 24.71
N GLY A 172 12.05 19.56 25.20
CA GLY A 172 12.30 19.63 26.63
C GLY A 172 13.73 19.83 26.91
#